data_d5ac5b2cc84ae5263817a39ba7dca96e
#
_entry.id   d5ac5b2cc84ae5263817a39ba7dca96e
#
_cell.length_a   1.000
_cell.length_b   1.000
_cell.length_c   1.000
_cell.angle_alpha   90.00
_cell.angle_beta   90.00
_cell.angle_gamma   90.00
#
_symmetry.space_group_name_H-M   'P 1'
#
loop_
_entity.id
_entity.type
_entity.pdbx_description
1 polymer ?
#
loop_
_entity_poly.entity_id
_entity_poly.type
_entity_poly.pdbx_seq_one_letter_code
_entity_poly.pdbx_strand_id
1 'polypeptide(L)'
;MFRAVSVGWKKYWWGTGVLPDRTNRVEDIYLRFYNGSTCEEYVDMPLDQAHRLFDIKGFEKNNPTVLYMHGFIETAQQESIQVMVSAYLESRPDTNVILIDWSNMAHGSYLVNAARNTKKVGAATAEQVHKLIDAGLPLDKLHLIGHSLGSHVAGYLARELKNKYRKTVKRVTALDPAFPAFYPDGVVMEHIVDKDAEFVDVIHTDAGGYGAPVRTGSADFWPNGGKSVQPGCPRFAPVPLSDDNLCSHWRSWRFYAESVRNPEAFPASPADSYHKFRENPSPEVGMVYMGANCDPSARGSYYLTTNAAPPFGKGMEGIYYKKKNKKATNGKNNMK
;
A
#
# COMPACT_ATOMS: atom_id res chain seq x y z
N MET A 1 -14.06 4.84 -29.90
CA MET A 1 -15.47 4.57 -29.56
C MET A 1 -15.47 3.60 -28.37
N PHE A 2 -15.27 4.11 -27.17
CA PHE A 2 -15.20 3.30 -25.94
C PHE A 2 -16.60 3.15 -25.39
N ARG A 3 -17.13 1.94 -25.38
CA ARG A 3 -18.37 1.61 -24.66
C ARG A 3 -18.03 1.46 -23.19
N ALA A 4 -18.44 2.43 -22.38
CA ALA A 4 -18.47 2.27 -20.94
C ALA A 4 -19.50 1.19 -20.57
N VAL A 5 -19.03 0.10 -19.98
CA VAL A 5 -19.92 -0.89 -19.36
C VAL A 5 -20.24 -0.37 -17.96
N SER A 6 -21.39 0.31 -17.84
CA SER A 6 -21.96 0.68 -16.56
C SER A 6 -22.57 -0.56 -15.91
N VAL A 7 -21.78 -1.32 -15.18
CA VAL A 7 -22.28 -2.40 -14.33
C VAL A 7 -22.65 -1.81 -12.96
N GLY A 8 -23.92 -1.94 -12.65
CA GLY A 8 -24.62 -1.29 -11.56
C GLY A 8 -24.00 -1.32 -10.17
N TRP A 9 -23.36 -0.26 -9.79
CA TRP A 9 -22.75 0.01 -8.48
C TRP A 9 -23.74 0.08 -7.31
N LYS A 10 -25.05 0.16 -7.56
CA LYS A 10 -26.12 0.29 -6.55
C LYS A 10 -26.34 -0.93 -5.66
N LYS A 11 -25.79 -2.10 -5.99
CA LYS A 11 -26.05 -3.35 -5.26
C LYS A 11 -25.09 -3.64 -4.09
N TYR A 12 -23.98 -2.95 -3.98
CA TYR A 12 -22.92 -3.31 -3.03
C TYR A 12 -22.96 -2.59 -1.68
N TRP A 13 -23.67 -1.49 -1.56
CA TRP A 13 -23.67 -0.66 -0.34
C TRP A 13 -24.79 -0.97 0.65
N TRP A 14 -25.96 -1.43 0.19
CA TRP A 14 -27.16 -1.67 1.00
C TRP A 14 -27.76 -3.05 0.78
N GLY A 15 -27.04 -3.99 0.21
CA GLY A 15 -27.55 -5.28 -0.16
C GLY A 15 -27.70 -6.23 1.01
N THR A 16 -28.94 -6.43 1.46
CA THR A 16 -29.40 -7.63 2.16
C THR A 16 -29.53 -8.84 1.20
N GLY A 17 -28.86 -8.79 0.07
CA GLY A 17 -28.76 -9.91 -0.85
C GLY A 17 -27.58 -10.80 -0.48
N VAL A 18 -27.81 -11.86 0.25
CA VAL A 18 -26.87 -12.96 0.43
C VAL A 18 -26.60 -13.56 -0.93
N LEU A 19 -25.51 -13.15 -1.60
CA LEU A 19 -24.95 -13.96 -2.68
C LEU A 19 -24.48 -15.27 -2.05
N PRO A 20 -24.70 -16.40 -2.72
CA PRO A 20 -24.29 -17.69 -2.17
C PRO A 20 -22.79 -17.66 -1.84
N ASP A 21 -22.45 -18.24 -0.72
CA ASP A 21 -21.15 -18.23 0.00
C ASP A 21 -20.00 -18.94 -0.76
N ARG A 22 -19.95 -18.78 -2.09
CA ARG A 22 -18.90 -19.34 -2.94
C ARG A 22 -17.61 -18.53 -2.99
N THR A 23 -17.58 -17.35 -2.37
CA THR A 23 -16.52 -16.34 -2.56
C THR A 23 -15.58 -16.18 -1.37
N ASN A 24 -15.67 -17.01 -0.33
CA ASN A 24 -14.86 -16.90 0.90
C ASN A 24 -13.90 -18.08 1.09
N ARG A 25 -13.43 -18.69 0.02
CA ARG A 25 -12.64 -19.90 0.06
C ARG A 25 -11.17 -19.59 -0.17
N VAL A 26 -10.32 -20.15 0.67
CA VAL A 26 -8.85 -20.03 0.57
C VAL A 26 -8.33 -20.62 -0.73
N GLU A 27 -9.01 -21.60 -1.28
CA GLU A 27 -8.72 -22.25 -2.57
C GLU A 27 -8.87 -21.28 -3.76
N ASP A 28 -9.57 -20.17 -3.57
CA ASP A 28 -9.76 -19.14 -4.60
C ASP A 28 -8.68 -18.02 -4.53
N ILE A 29 -7.62 -18.21 -3.75
CA ILE A 29 -6.45 -17.34 -3.73
C ILE A 29 -5.45 -17.83 -4.76
N TYR A 30 -4.97 -16.91 -5.60
CA TYR A 30 -3.96 -17.19 -6.61
C TYR A 30 -2.67 -16.43 -6.32
N LEU A 31 -1.58 -17.04 -6.71
CA LEU A 31 -0.27 -16.42 -6.76
C LEU A 31 0.02 -16.13 -8.22
N ARG A 32 0.19 -14.86 -8.57
CA ARG A 32 0.57 -14.40 -9.91
C ARG A 32 2.02 -13.98 -9.90
N PHE A 33 2.86 -14.71 -10.60
CA PHE A 33 4.25 -14.34 -10.82
C PHE A 33 4.41 -13.67 -12.18
N TYR A 34 4.98 -12.47 -12.19
CA TYR A 34 5.30 -11.73 -13.40
C TYR A 34 6.68 -12.16 -13.89
N ASN A 35 6.72 -12.90 -14.99
CA ASN A 35 7.90 -13.58 -15.49
C ASN A 35 8.48 -12.99 -16.78
N GLY A 36 7.99 -11.82 -17.18
CA GLY A 36 8.42 -11.09 -18.38
C GLY A 36 8.74 -9.64 -18.10
N SER A 37 8.77 -8.83 -19.16
CA SER A 37 9.07 -7.39 -19.11
C SER A 37 7.83 -6.51 -19.03
N THR A 38 6.65 -7.10 -19.14
CA THR A 38 5.34 -6.41 -19.11
C THR A 38 4.38 -7.03 -18.13
N CYS A 39 3.34 -6.30 -17.76
CA CYS A 39 2.30 -6.77 -16.86
C CYS A 39 1.39 -7.85 -17.48
N GLU A 40 1.46 -8.06 -18.79
CA GLU A 40 0.74 -9.14 -19.48
C GLU A 40 1.48 -10.47 -19.46
N GLU A 41 2.77 -10.47 -19.11
CA GLU A 41 3.60 -11.66 -19.06
C GLU A 41 3.66 -12.20 -17.64
N TYR A 42 2.76 -13.12 -17.31
CA TYR A 42 2.66 -13.72 -15.98
C TYR A 42 2.24 -15.18 -16.01
N VAL A 43 2.44 -15.84 -14.89
CA VAL A 43 1.93 -17.19 -14.62
C VAL A 43 1.07 -17.15 -13.37
N ASP A 44 -0.19 -17.58 -13.48
CA ASP A 44 -1.08 -17.77 -12.34
C ASP A 44 -1.01 -19.21 -11.84
N MET A 45 -1.02 -19.36 -10.53
CA MET A 45 -1.14 -20.67 -9.89
C MET A 45 -1.99 -20.55 -8.62
N PRO A 46 -2.77 -21.59 -8.27
CA PRO A 46 -3.43 -21.67 -6.97
C PRO A 46 -2.38 -21.54 -5.85
N LEU A 47 -2.75 -20.87 -4.74
CA LEU A 47 -1.85 -20.59 -3.64
C LEU A 47 -1.20 -21.87 -3.06
N ASP A 48 -1.94 -22.98 -2.98
CA ASP A 48 -1.44 -24.28 -2.49
C ASP A 48 -0.38 -24.92 -3.40
N GLN A 49 -0.26 -24.42 -4.64
CA GLN A 49 0.76 -24.84 -5.61
C GLN A 49 1.96 -23.87 -5.67
N ALA A 50 2.13 -22.99 -4.70
CA ALA A 50 3.21 -22.00 -4.68
C ALA A 50 4.63 -22.60 -4.85
N HIS A 51 4.85 -23.86 -4.43
CA HIS A 51 6.12 -24.57 -4.62
C HIS A 51 6.56 -24.65 -6.10
N ARG A 52 5.63 -24.59 -7.04
CA ARG A 52 5.89 -24.59 -8.49
C ARG A 52 6.60 -23.32 -8.98
N LEU A 53 6.66 -22.26 -8.16
CA LEU A 53 7.41 -21.05 -8.50
C LEU A 53 8.85 -21.33 -8.89
N PHE A 54 9.48 -22.29 -8.22
CA PHE A 54 10.88 -22.64 -8.49
C PHE A 54 11.10 -23.30 -9.86
N ASP A 55 10.05 -23.81 -10.49
CA ASP A 55 10.10 -24.44 -11.80
C ASP A 55 9.73 -23.48 -12.94
N ILE A 56 9.28 -22.25 -12.61
CA ILE A 56 8.85 -21.29 -13.61
C ILE A 56 10.05 -20.54 -14.19
N LYS A 57 10.14 -20.54 -15.52
CA LYS A 57 11.14 -19.76 -16.24
C LYS A 57 11.05 -18.28 -15.85
N GLY A 58 12.17 -17.70 -15.47
CA GLY A 58 12.28 -16.30 -15.04
C GLY A 58 12.20 -16.12 -13.53
N PHE A 59 11.83 -17.15 -12.76
CA PHE A 59 11.93 -17.10 -11.31
C PHE A 59 13.36 -17.42 -10.86
N GLU A 60 14.00 -16.44 -10.25
CA GLU A 60 15.37 -16.57 -9.75
C GLU A 60 15.34 -16.64 -8.22
N LYS A 61 15.58 -17.84 -7.70
CA LYS A 61 15.45 -18.16 -6.26
C LYS A 61 16.24 -17.22 -5.35
N ASN A 62 17.43 -16.77 -5.78
CA ASN A 62 18.30 -15.94 -4.98
C ASN A 62 18.04 -14.42 -5.13
N ASN A 63 17.13 -14.04 -6.00
CA ASN A 63 16.77 -12.63 -6.19
C ASN A 63 15.90 -12.11 -5.04
N PRO A 64 15.90 -10.80 -4.78
CA PRO A 64 14.88 -10.18 -3.94
C PRO A 64 13.48 -10.56 -4.44
N THR A 65 12.59 -10.85 -3.50
CA THR A 65 11.21 -11.24 -3.83
C THR A 65 10.22 -10.29 -3.15
N VAL A 66 9.36 -9.68 -3.95
CA VAL A 66 8.27 -8.83 -3.49
C VAL A 66 6.96 -9.60 -3.59
N LEU A 67 6.23 -9.68 -2.47
CA LEU A 67 4.83 -10.11 -2.43
C LEU A 67 3.94 -8.87 -2.27
N TYR A 68 3.12 -8.57 -3.27
CA TYR A 68 2.17 -7.47 -3.23
C TYR A 68 0.75 -7.98 -2.94
N MET A 69 0.05 -7.35 -2.00
CA MET A 69 -1.34 -7.62 -1.62
C MET A 69 -2.20 -6.38 -1.87
N HIS A 70 -3.22 -6.53 -2.71
CA HIS A 70 -4.12 -5.45 -3.11
C HIS A 70 -5.22 -5.15 -2.06
N GLY A 71 -5.97 -4.06 -2.27
CA GLY A 71 -7.01 -3.60 -1.38
C GLY A 71 -8.41 -4.17 -1.65
N PHE A 72 -9.40 -3.53 -1.02
CA PHE A 72 -10.83 -3.86 -1.15
C PHE A 72 -11.32 -3.64 -2.58
N ILE A 73 -12.10 -4.58 -3.10
CA ILE A 73 -12.69 -4.60 -4.47
C ILE A 73 -11.68 -4.47 -5.62
N GLU A 74 -10.39 -4.51 -5.34
CA GLU A 74 -9.37 -4.56 -6.38
C GLU A 74 -9.29 -5.97 -7.00
N THR A 75 -8.83 -6.03 -8.23
CA THR A 75 -8.57 -7.25 -8.99
C THR A 75 -7.18 -7.20 -9.59
N ALA A 76 -6.65 -8.34 -10.02
CA ALA A 76 -5.31 -8.42 -10.61
C ALA A 76 -5.10 -7.54 -11.86
N GLN A 77 -6.15 -6.98 -12.45
CA GLN A 77 -6.10 -6.07 -13.60
C GLN A 77 -6.22 -4.59 -13.21
N GLN A 78 -6.32 -4.27 -11.91
CA GLN A 78 -6.52 -2.91 -11.44
C GLN A 78 -5.29 -2.02 -11.71
N GLU A 79 -5.52 -0.70 -11.88
CA GLU A 79 -4.45 0.29 -12.14
C GLU A 79 -3.34 0.22 -11.07
N SER A 80 -3.72 0.04 -9.81
CA SER A 80 -2.77 -0.06 -8.68
C SER A 80 -1.76 -1.19 -8.88
N ILE A 81 -2.23 -2.36 -9.34
CA ILE A 81 -1.37 -3.53 -9.61
C ILE A 81 -0.49 -3.25 -10.84
N GLN A 82 -1.07 -2.76 -11.94
CA GLN A 82 -0.34 -2.45 -13.16
C GLN A 82 0.79 -1.46 -12.90
N VAL A 83 0.51 -0.38 -12.19
CA VAL A 83 1.51 0.66 -11.88
C VAL A 83 2.60 0.16 -10.94
N MET A 84 2.24 -0.62 -9.91
CA MET A 84 3.19 -1.20 -8.96
C MET A 84 4.11 -2.22 -9.64
N VAL A 85 3.54 -3.13 -10.41
CA VAL A 85 4.30 -4.17 -11.12
C VAL A 85 5.21 -3.54 -12.18
N SER A 86 4.69 -2.66 -13.04
CA SER A 86 5.50 -1.96 -14.06
C SER A 86 6.68 -1.24 -13.45
N ALA A 87 6.50 -0.59 -12.27
CA ALA A 87 7.61 0.10 -11.61
C ALA A 87 8.76 -0.85 -11.27
N TYR A 88 8.46 -2.05 -10.81
CA TYR A 88 9.49 -3.06 -10.51
C TYR A 88 10.11 -3.65 -11.78
N LEU A 89 9.30 -4.06 -12.75
CA LEU A 89 9.80 -4.65 -14.01
C LEU A 89 10.72 -3.68 -14.77
N GLU A 90 10.39 -2.39 -14.78
CA GLU A 90 11.17 -1.35 -15.45
C GLU A 90 12.47 -0.99 -14.71
N SER A 91 12.44 -0.98 -13.37
CA SER A 91 13.52 -0.36 -12.58
C SER A 91 14.29 -1.33 -11.69
N ARG A 92 13.76 -2.54 -11.48
CA ARG A 92 14.35 -3.59 -10.61
C ARG A 92 14.24 -4.96 -11.26
N PRO A 93 14.85 -5.17 -12.46
CA PRO A 93 14.68 -6.40 -13.26
C PRO A 93 15.16 -7.68 -12.52
N ASP A 94 16.04 -7.53 -11.52
CA ASP A 94 16.52 -8.64 -10.70
C ASP A 94 15.59 -8.92 -9.49
N THR A 95 14.33 -8.48 -9.51
CA THR A 95 13.37 -8.70 -8.44
C THR A 95 12.26 -9.64 -8.91
N ASN A 96 12.01 -10.71 -8.17
CA ASN A 96 10.81 -11.52 -8.37
C ASN A 96 9.58 -10.73 -7.90
N VAL A 97 8.64 -10.45 -8.79
CA VAL A 97 7.42 -9.71 -8.47
C VAL A 97 6.23 -10.65 -8.48
N ILE A 98 5.58 -10.77 -7.33
CA ILE A 98 4.47 -11.69 -7.10
C ILE A 98 3.28 -10.93 -6.53
N LEU A 99 2.12 -11.09 -7.15
CA LEU A 99 0.84 -10.64 -6.61
C LEU A 99 0.15 -11.80 -5.90
N ILE A 100 -0.31 -11.58 -4.69
CA ILE A 100 -1.29 -12.43 -4.02
C ILE A 100 -2.67 -11.93 -4.43
N ASP A 101 -3.25 -12.58 -5.43
CA ASP A 101 -4.60 -12.26 -5.91
C ASP A 101 -5.64 -12.95 -5.02
N TRP A 102 -6.24 -12.17 -4.15
CA TRP A 102 -7.31 -12.59 -3.26
C TRP A 102 -8.64 -11.91 -3.60
N SER A 103 -8.80 -11.50 -4.88
CA SER A 103 -9.94 -10.74 -5.39
C SER A 103 -11.28 -11.33 -4.96
N ASN A 104 -11.44 -12.66 -5.02
CA ASN A 104 -12.67 -13.35 -4.64
C ASN A 104 -13.02 -13.15 -3.14
N MET A 105 -12.03 -12.95 -2.29
CA MET A 105 -12.20 -12.72 -0.85
C MET A 105 -12.17 -11.23 -0.48
N ALA A 106 -11.71 -10.36 -1.39
CA ALA A 106 -11.66 -8.90 -1.23
C ALA A 106 -12.97 -8.20 -1.60
N HIS A 107 -14.00 -8.94 -2.01
CA HIS A 107 -15.29 -8.43 -2.47
C HIS A 107 -16.40 -8.66 -1.43
N GLY A 108 -17.60 -8.16 -1.75
CA GLY A 108 -18.79 -8.30 -0.92
C GLY A 108 -18.90 -7.21 0.14
N SER A 109 -19.48 -7.55 1.30
CA SER A 109 -19.58 -6.61 2.42
C SER A 109 -18.21 -6.35 3.02
N TYR A 110 -17.82 -5.08 3.12
CA TYR A 110 -16.54 -4.69 3.69
C TYR A 110 -16.33 -5.28 5.11
N LEU A 111 -17.28 -5.02 6.04
CA LEU A 111 -17.16 -5.42 7.44
C LEU A 111 -17.39 -6.91 7.69
N VAL A 112 -18.30 -7.53 6.93
CA VAL A 112 -18.72 -8.93 7.15
C VAL A 112 -17.76 -9.90 6.46
N ASN A 113 -17.27 -9.54 5.26
CA ASN A 113 -16.46 -10.41 4.43
C ASN A 113 -15.02 -9.92 4.32
N ALA A 114 -14.76 -8.87 3.52
CA ALA A 114 -13.42 -8.50 3.08
C ALA A 114 -12.45 -8.20 4.25
N ALA A 115 -12.86 -7.39 5.24
CA ALA A 115 -12.02 -7.08 6.40
C ALA A 115 -11.67 -8.34 7.20
N ARG A 116 -12.63 -9.24 7.42
CA ARG A 116 -12.40 -10.50 8.16
C ARG A 116 -11.55 -11.50 7.37
N ASN A 117 -11.67 -11.47 6.06
CA ASN A 117 -10.89 -12.36 5.20
C ASN A 117 -9.41 -12.04 5.19
N THR A 118 -8.99 -10.81 5.55
CA THR A 118 -7.57 -10.44 5.62
C THR A 118 -6.76 -11.40 6.51
N LYS A 119 -7.32 -11.81 7.66
CA LYS A 119 -6.69 -12.78 8.55
C LYS A 119 -6.57 -14.16 7.92
N LYS A 120 -7.63 -14.63 7.24
CA LYS A 120 -7.62 -15.94 6.57
C LYS A 120 -6.61 -15.98 5.43
N VAL A 121 -6.61 -14.93 4.59
CA VAL A 121 -5.68 -14.79 3.47
C VAL A 121 -4.24 -14.71 3.97
N GLY A 122 -3.98 -13.90 4.99
CA GLY A 122 -2.65 -13.78 5.59
C GLY A 122 -2.13 -15.10 6.13
N ALA A 123 -2.96 -15.85 6.88
CA ALA A 123 -2.57 -17.15 7.44
C ALA A 123 -2.32 -18.22 6.37
N ALA A 124 -3.20 -18.30 5.35
CA ALA A 124 -3.05 -19.24 4.24
C ALA A 124 -1.78 -18.94 3.42
N THR A 125 -1.54 -17.65 3.14
CA THR A 125 -0.33 -17.22 2.42
C THR A 125 0.93 -17.52 3.24
N ALA A 126 0.89 -17.32 4.57
CA ALA A 126 2.02 -17.62 5.45
C ALA A 126 2.42 -19.09 5.43
N GLU A 127 1.45 -20.00 5.37
CA GLU A 127 1.72 -21.44 5.25
C GLU A 127 2.51 -21.78 3.97
N GLN A 128 2.12 -21.20 2.85
CA GLN A 128 2.83 -21.48 1.60
C GLN A 128 4.18 -20.77 1.51
N VAL A 129 4.26 -19.52 1.98
CA VAL A 129 5.53 -18.78 2.06
C VAL A 129 6.51 -19.49 2.99
N HIS A 130 6.05 -20.04 4.12
CA HIS A 130 6.89 -20.90 4.97
C HIS A 130 7.50 -22.07 4.21
N LYS A 131 6.69 -22.81 3.43
CA LYS A 131 7.18 -23.94 2.60
C LYS A 131 8.19 -23.46 1.55
N LEU A 132 7.97 -22.31 0.92
CA LEU A 132 8.92 -21.70 -0.01
C LEU A 132 10.26 -21.37 0.67
N ILE A 133 10.22 -20.80 1.87
CA ILE A 133 11.43 -20.49 2.65
C ILE A 133 12.18 -21.76 3.02
N ASP A 134 11.50 -22.82 3.45
CA ASP A 134 12.12 -24.11 3.77
C ASP A 134 12.72 -24.78 2.53
N ALA A 135 12.11 -24.55 1.35
CA ALA A 135 12.66 -24.97 0.06
C ALA A 135 13.75 -24.03 -0.46
N GLY A 136 14.13 -22.98 0.31
CA GLY A 136 15.29 -22.12 0.11
C GLY A 136 15.03 -20.76 -0.51
N LEU A 137 13.80 -20.23 -0.46
CA LEU A 137 13.55 -18.80 -0.73
C LEU A 137 14.22 -17.96 0.39
N PRO A 138 15.11 -16.99 0.07
CA PRO A 138 15.80 -16.21 1.07
C PRO A 138 14.83 -15.31 1.86
N LEU A 139 14.64 -15.59 3.14
CA LEU A 139 13.77 -14.80 4.02
C LEU A 139 14.25 -13.35 4.18
N ASP A 140 15.56 -13.15 4.19
CA ASP A 140 16.20 -11.84 4.32
C ASP A 140 16.04 -10.95 3.08
N LYS A 141 15.63 -11.54 1.94
CA LYS A 141 15.31 -10.83 0.69
C LYS A 141 13.83 -10.75 0.39
N LEU A 142 12.97 -11.23 1.31
CA LEU A 142 11.53 -11.17 1.16
C LEU A 142 10.99 -9.84 1.66
N HIS A 143 10.28 -9.11 0.80
CA HIS A 143 9.59 -7.86 1.12
C HIS A 143 8.09 -8.00 0.88
N LEU A 144 7.29 -7.76 1.90
CA LEU A 144 5.84 -7.77 1.82
C LEU A 144 5.33 -6.33 1.63
N ILE A 145 4.45 -6.12 0.67
CA ILE A 145 3.86 -4.81 0.40
C ILE A 145 2.35 -4.97 0.33
N GLY A 146 1.62 -4.16 1.07
CA GLY A 146 0.16 -4.18 1.05
C GLY A 146 -0.44 -2.80 0.88
N HIS A 147 -1.53 -2.69 0.11
CA HIS A 147 -2.33 -1.49 -0.02
C HIS A 147 -3.67 -1.66 0.71
N SER A 148 -4.07 -0.65 1.50
CA SER A 148 -5.38 -0.65 2.17
C SER A 148 -5.61 -1.92 3.01
N LEU A 149 -6.64 -2.75 2.71
CA LEU A 149 -6.84 -4.07 3.32
C LEU A 149 -5.64 -5.00 3.13
N GLY A 150 -4.95 -4.92 2.00
CA GLY A 150 -3.74 -5.69 1.72
C GLY A 150 -2.60 -5.43 2.70
N SER A 151 -2.54 -4.23 3.31
CA SER A 151 -1.60 -3.94 4.40
C SER A 151 -1.83 -4.83 5.62
N HIS A 152 -3.09 -5.10 5.95
CA HIS A 152 -3.44 -5.99 7.06
C HIS A 152 -3.22 -7.45 6.68
N VAL A 153 -3.44 -7.84 5.41
CA VAL A 153 -3.05 -9.17 4.91
C VAL A 153 -1.55 -9.38 5.11
N ALA A 154 -0.71 -8.41 4.73
CA ALA A 154 0.73 -8.44 4.93
C ALA A 154 1.11 -8.56 6.41
N GLY A 155 0.43 -7.80 7.28
CA GLY A 155 0.62 -7.87 8.73
C GLY A 155 0.29 -9.25 9.30
N TYR A 156 -0.87 -9.82 8.95
CA TYR A 156 -1.25 -11.17 9.38
C TYR A 156 -0.30 -12.25 8.84
N LEU A 157 0.14 -12.13 7.57
CA LEU A 157 1.12 -13.03 6.98
C LEU A 157 2.43 -12.99 7.77
N ALA A 158 2.98 -11.81 8.01
CA ALA A 158 4.25 -11.64 8.74
C ALA A 158 4.14 -12.14 10.19
N ARG A 159 3.03 -11.82 10.87
CA ARG A 159 2.73 -12.26 12.25
C ARG A 159 2.61 -13.77 12.36
N GLU A 160 1.94 -14.42 11.39
CA GLU A 160 1.81 -15.88 11.35
C GLU A 160 3.15 -16.57 11.10
N LEU A 161 3.95 -16.05 10.15
CA LEU A 161 5.32 -16.53 9.91
C LEU A 161 6.17 -16.46 11.18
N LYS A 162 6.10 -15.34 11.90
CA LYS A 162 6.84 -15.14 13.15
C LYS A 162 6.37 -16.06 14.28
N ASN A 163 5.07 -16.10 14.54
CA ASN A 163 4.54 -16.75 15.74
C ASN A 163 4.49 -18.27 15.59
N LYS A 164 4.04 -18.76 14.43
CA LYS A 164 3.85 -20.19 14.18
C LYS A 164 5.12 -20.85 13.63
N TYR A 165 5.80 -20.19 12.69
CA TYR A 165 6.93 -20.79 11.98
C TYR A 165 8.30 -20.25 12.41
N ARG A 166 8.36 -19.31 13.37
CA ARG A 166 9.59 -18.72 13.90
C ARG A 166 10.46 -18.04 12.82
N LYS A 167 9.81 -17.46 11.81
CA LYS A 167 10.44 -16.77 10.68
C LYS A 167 10.03 -15.30 10.67
N THR A 168 10.96 -14.40 10.98
CA THR A 168 10.67 -12.96 11.01
C THR A 168 11.05 -12.33 9.66
N VAL A 169 10.07 -11.75 8.98
CA VAL A 169 10.27 -11.02 7.72
C VAL A 169 11.09 -9.75 7.99
N LYS A 170 12.02 -9.42 7.09
CA LYS A 170 12.87 -8.23 7.24
C LYS A 170 12.10 -6.93 7.09
N ARG A 171 11.19 -6.85 6.09
CA ARG A 171 10.47 -5.62 5.81
C ARG A 171 9.02 -5.88 5.38
N VAL A 172 8.12 -5.06 5.94
CA VAL A 172 6.74 -4.89 5.44
C VAL A 172 6.52 -3.41 5.16
N THR A 173 6.02 -3.09 3.96
CA THR A 173 5.57 -1.74 3.61
C THR A 173 4.04 -1.71 3.53
N ALA A 174 3.42 -0.84 4.32
CA ALA A 174 1.98 -0.66 4.36
C ALA A 174 1.59 0.68 3.68
N LEU A 175 0.82 0.57 2.60
CA LEU A 175 0.41 1.70 1.78
C LEU A 175 -1.02 2.11 2.19
N ASP A 176 -1.12 3.15 3.00
CA ASP A 176 -2.35 3.69 3.59
C ASP A 176 -3.25 2.59 4.17
N PRO A 177 -2.78 1.87 5.22
CA PRO A 177 -3.48 0.71 5.78
C PRO A 177 -4.93 1.05 6.13
N ALA A 178 -5.87 0.16 5.81
CA ALA A 178 -7.30 0.43 5.96
C ALA A 178 -7.69 0.81 7.40
N PHE A 179 -8.43 1.91 7.57
CA PHE A 179 -8.93 2.38 8.86
C PHE A 179 -10.15 1.60 9.36
N PRO A 180 -11.27 1.50 8.57
CA PRO A 180 -12.50 0.90 9.08
C PRO A 180 -12.28 -0.56 9.48
N ALA A 181 -12.85 -0.98 10.60
CA ALA A 181 -12.76 -2.28 11.24
C ALA A 181 -11.44 -2.58 11.99
N PHE A 182 -10.36 -1.83 11.77
CA PHE A 182 -9.03 -2.12 12.32
C PHE A 182 -8.61 -1.15 13.41
N TYR A 183 -9.16 0.05 13.42
CA TYR A 183 -8.86 1.07 14.42
C TYR A 183 -10.14 1.61 15.06
N PRO A 184 -10.12 1.96 16.38
CA PRO A 184 -9.02 1.73 17.32
C PRO A 184 -8.80 0.24 17.59
N ASP A 185 -7.65 -0.09 18.18
CA ASP A 185 -7.26 -1.47 18.49
C ASP A 185 -8.32 -2.26 19.24
N GLY A 186 -8.46 -3.54 18.83
CA GLY A 186 -9.25 -4.52 19.56
C GLY A 186 -10.78 -4.42 19.41
N VAL A 187 -11.28 -3.49 18.56
CA VAL A 187 -12.74 -3.34 18.40
C VAL A 187 -13.33 -4.41 17.48
N VAL A 188 -12.73 -4.67 16.30
CA VAL A 188 -13.22 -5.69 15.37
C VAL A 188 -12.10 -6.62 14.91
N MET A 189 -11.02 -6.04 14.38
CA MET A 189 -9.87 -6.75 13.81
C MET A 189 -8.57 -6.17 14.34
N GLU A 190 -7.51 -7.00 14.38
CA GLU A 190 -6.17 -6.54 14.69
C GLU A 190 -5.56 -5.89 13.42
N HIS A 191 -4.98 -4.72 13.57
CA HIS A 191 -4.25 -4.09 12.47
C HIS A 191 -2.79 -4.54 12.39
N ILE A 192 -2.11 -4.17 11.30
CA ILE A 192 -0.65 -4.27 11.17
C ILE A 192 0.03 -3.39 12.22
N VAL A 193 1.13 -3.86 12.80
CA VAL A 193 1.91 -3.15 13.82
C VAL A 193 3.41 -3.23 13.53
N ASP A 194 4.19 -2.37 14.16
CA ASP A 194 5.66 -2.31 14.05
C ASP A 194 6.38 -3.62 14.38
N LYS A 195 5.75 -4.47 15.20
CA LYS A 195 6.30 -5.76 15.67
C LYS A 195 6.05 -6.93 14.72
N ASP A 196 5.30 -6.74 13.64
CA ASP A 196 4.98 -7.83 12.70
C ASP A 196 6.20 -8.24 11.87
N ALA A 197 7.16 -7.33 11.66
CA ALA A 197 8.42 -7.59 10.99
C ALA A 197 9.61 -6.95 11.73
N GLU A 198 10.84 -7.10 11.24
CA GLU A 198 11.99 -6.36 11.78
C GLU A 198 11.87 -4.86 11.51
N PHE A 199 11.27 -4.52 10.37
CA PHE A 199 10.99 -3.16 9.96
C PHE A 199 9.63 -3.07 9.26
N VAL A 200 8.77 -2.18 9.73
CA VAL A 200 7.47 -1.86 9.12
C VAL A 200 7.46 -0.38 8.77
N ASP A 201 7.40 -0.04 7.49
CA ASP A 201 7.24 1.33 7.02
C ASP A 201 5.83 1.57 6.47
N VAL A 202 5.27 2.72 6.79
CA VAL A 202 3.89 3.07 6.46
C VAL A 202 3.83 4.40 5.72
N ILE A 203 3.06 4.46 4.64
CA ILE A 203 2.79 5.70 3.91
C ILE A 203 1.32 6.07 4.11
N HIS A 204 1.06 7.14 4.87
CA HIS A 204 -0.28 7.66 5.15
C HIS A 204 -0.68 8.74 4.15
N THR A 205 -1.78 8.55 3.45
CA THR A 205 -2.26 9.53 2.47
C THR A 205 -3.72 9.95 2.65
N ASP A 206 -4.49 9.16 3.42
CA ASP A 206 -5.89 9.44 3.72
C ASP A 206 -6.25 9.13 5.19
N ALA A 207 -5.35 9.52 6.10
CA ALA A 207 -5.46 9.23 7.53
C ALA A 207 -6.77 9.77 8.14
N GLY A 208 -7.58 8.86 8.69
CA GLY A 208 -8.89 9.15 9.27
C GLY A 208 -10.03 9.21 8.27
N GLY A 209 -9.74 9.05 6.96
CA GLY A 209 -10.71 8.74 5.91
C GLY A 209 -10.76 7.23 5.70
N TYR A 210 -10.14 6.75 4.61
CA TYR A 210 -9.98 5.31 4.38
C TYR A 210 -8.74 4.72 5.06
N GLY A 211 -7.72 5.53 5.36
CA GLY A 211 -6.44 5.11 5.91
C GLY A 211 -6.31 5.28 7.41
N ALA A 212 -5.36 4.54 7.99
CA ALA A 212 -5.01 4.53 9.41
C ALA A 212 -4.78 5.94 9.98
N PRO A 213 -5.45 6.31 11.09
CA PRO A 213 -5.40 7.67 11.63
C PRO A 213 -4.20 7.97 12.53
N VAL A 214 -3.43 6.94 12.89
CA VAL A 214 -2.36 7.00 13.88
C VAL A 214 -1.09 6.31 13.38
N ARG A 215 0.02 6.56 14.08
CA ARG A 215 1.25 5.80 13.87
C ARG A 215 1.01 4.31 14.00
N THR A 216 1.56 3.55 13.08
CA THR A 216 1.29 2.13 12.93
C THR A 216 2.59 1.32 12.78
N GLY A 217 3.60 1.90 12.12
CA GLY A 217 4.84 1.24 11.80
C GLY A 217 6.02 1.61 12.68
N SER A 218 7.17 1.08 12.34
CA SER A 218 8.48 1.50 12.83
C SER A 218 8.77 2.93 12.37
N ALA A 219 8.52 3.20 11.07
CA ALA A 219 8.60 4.50 10.44
C ALA A 219 7.29 4.81 9.71
N ASP A 220 6.69 5.96 10.03
CA ASP A 220 5.43 6.42 9.45
C ASP A 220 5.66 7.70 8.65
N PHE A 221 5.35 7.64 7.35
CA PHE A 221 5.49 8.78 6.44
C PHE A 221 4.15 9.46 6.22
N TRP A 222 4.15 10.80 6.32
CA TRP A 222 2.96 11.63 6.25
C TRP A 222 3.08 12.70 5.15
N PRO A 223 3.09 12.30 3.85
CA PRO A 223 3.15 13.25 2.75
C PRO A 223 1.97 14.23 2.83
N ASN A 224 2.30 15.53 2.79
CA ASN A 224 1.34 16.64 2.90
C ASN A 224 0.50 16.64 4.20
N GLY A 225 1.02 16.00 5.26
CA GLY A 225 0.33 15.81 6.54
C GLY A 225 -0.47 14.52 6.62
N GLY A 226 -0.40 13.64 5.62
CA GLY A 226 -0.95 12.29 5.63
C GLY A 226 -2.48 12.19 5.53
N LYS A 227 -3.20 13.31 5.36
CA LYS A 227 -4.67 13.35 5.33
C LYS A 227 -5.20 13.66 3.92
N SER A 228 -6.47 13.36 3.69
CA SER A 228 -7.19 13.96 2.57
C SER A 228 -7.38 15.48 2.81
N VAL A 229 -7.32 16.35 1.83
CA VAL A 229 -7.21 16.10 0.40
C VAL A 229 -5.74 16.18 0.01
N GLN A 230 -5.20 15.12 -0.60
CA GLN A 230 -3.84 15.16 -1.13
C GLN A 230 -3.76 16.11 -2.34
N PRO A 231 -2.59 16.73 -2.62
CA PRO A 231 -2.41 17.61 -3.77
C PRO A 231 -2.87 16.94 -5.07
N GLY A 232 -3.67 17.68 -5.87
CA GLY A 232 -4.23 17.21 -7.13
C GLY A 232 -5.50 16.35 -7.00
N CYS A 233 -5.91 15.98 -5.79
CA CYS A 233 -7.18 15.29 -5.56
C CYS A 233 -8.35 16.27 -5.43
N PRO A 234 -9.58 15.87 -5.82
CA PRO A 234 -10.77 16.70 -5.68
C PRO A 234 -11.07 17.03 -4.21
N ARG A 235 -11.53 18.25 -3.94
CA ARG A 235 -11.94 18.64 -2.58
C ARG A 235 -13.30 18.11 -2.19
N PHE A 236 -14.11 17.79 -3.17
CA PHE A 236 -15.46 17.28 -2.99
C PHE A 236 -15.66 16.07 -3.89
N ALA A 237 -15.91 14.93 -3.28
CA ALA A 237 -16.12 13.65 -3.93
C ALA A 237 -17.22 12.87 -3.19
N PRO A 238 -18.51 13.16 -3.49
CA PRO A 238 -19.64 12.68 -2.69
C PRO A 238 -19.98 11.20 -2.92
N VAL A 239 -19.44 10.58 -3.98
CA VAL A 239 -19.73 9.18 -4.28
C VAL A 239 -18.67 8.31 -3.62
N PRO A 240 -19.03 7.57 -2.55
CA PRO A 240 -18.08 6.68 -1.88
C PRO A 240 -17.48 5.65 -2.84
N LEU A 241 -16.21 5.34 -2.66
CA LEU A 241 -15.43 4.38 -3.47
C LEU A 241 -15.31 4.74 -4.96
N SER A 242 -15.69 5.96 -5.38
CA SER A 242 -15.34 6.45 -6.71
C SER A 242 -13.85 6.83 -6.78
N ASP A 243 -13.32 6.94 -8.00
CA ASP A 243 -11.93 7.35 -8.25
C ASP A 243 -11.60 8.69 -7.58
N ASP A 244 -12.51 9.64 -7.66
CA ASP A 244 -12.39 10.95 -7.00
C ASP A 244 -12.35 10.82 -5.47
N ASN A 245 -13.18 9.94 -4.90
CA ASN A 245 -13.27 9.73 -3.46
C ASN A 245 -12.07 8.97 -2.91
N LEU A 246 -11.55 8.00 -3.67
CA LEU A 246 -10.36 7.20 -3.34
C LEU A 246 -9.04 7.89 -3.71
N CYS A 247 -9.07 9.03 -4.40
CA CYS A 247 -7.89 9.70 -4.94
C CYS A 247 -6.78 9.88 -3.90
N SER A 248 -7.10 10.37 -2.70
CA SER A 248 -6.11 10.54 -1.62
C SER A 248 -5.56 9.20 -1.12
N HIS A 249 -6.43 8.21 -0.94
CA HIS A 249 -6.08 6.86 -0.54
C HIS A 249 -5.12 6.19 -1.55
N TRP A 250 -5.36 6.39 -2.84
CA TRP A 250 -4.53 5.87 -3.91
C TRP A 250 -3.19 6.60 -4.11
N ARG A 251 -2.98 7.76 -3.49
CA ARG A 251 -1.66 8.41 -3.54
C ARG A 251 -0.57 7.55 -2.91
N SER A 252 -0.89 6.71 -1.95
CA SER A 252 0.08 5.85 -1.25
C SER A 252 0.83 4.91 -2.21
N TRP A 253 0.12 4.15 -3.04
CA TRP A 253 0.76 3.26 -4.01
C TRP A 253 1.38 4.01 -5.19
N ARG A 254 0.82 5.16 -5.60
CA ARG A 254 1.42 6.01 -6.64
C ARG A 254 2.76 6.57 -6.21
N PHE A 255 2.86 7.07 -4.99
CA PHE A 255 4.13 7.54 -4.44
C PHE A 255 5.13 6.40 -4.27
N TYR A 256 4.67 5.24 -3.81
CA TYR A 256 5.54 4.09 -3.67
C TYR A 256 6.09 3.62 -5.02
N ALA A 257 5.24 3.46 -6.02
CA ALA A 257 5.66 3.07 -7.38
C ALA A 257 6.66 4.07 -7.99
N GLU A 258 6.45 5.38 -7.79
CA GLU A 258 7.42 6.40 -8.21
C GLU A 258 8.75 6.25 -7.46
N SER A 259 8.73 5.92 -6.17
CA SER A 259 9.96 5.69 -5.38
C SER A 259 10.74 4.44 -5.83
N VAL A 260 10.09 3.47 -6.44
CA VAL A 260 10.78 2.31 -7.06
C VAL A 260 11.56 2.75 -8.29
N ARG A 261 10.96 3.64 -9.12
CA ARG A 261 11.60 4.20 -10.33
C ARG A 261 12.66 5.24 -10.00
N ASN A 262 12.42 6.05 -8.98
CA ASN A 262 13.33 7.09 -8.53
C ASN A 262 13.49 7.04 -6.99
N PRO A 263 14.49 6.32 -6.50
CA PRO A 263 14.69 6.09 -5.07
C PRO A 263 14.91 7.35 -4.22
N GLU A 264 15.29 8.47 -4.82
CA GLU A 264 15.55 9.74 -4.16
C GLU A 264 14.42 10.77 -4.33
N ALA A 265 13.29 10.36 -4.93
CA ALA A 265 12.17 11.26 -5.21
C ALA A 265 11.52 11.87 -3.95
N PHE A 266 11.54 11.13 -2.83
CA PHE A 266 10.76 11.46 -1.64
C PHE A 266 11.59 11.52 -0.35
N PRO A 267 12.57 12.43 -0.24
CA PRO A 267 13.20 12.68 1.05
C PRO A 267 12.18 13.23 2.04
N ALA A 268 12.24 12.79 3.29
CA ALA A 268 11.28 13.11 4.34
C ALA A 268 12.02 13.50 5.62
N SER A 269 11.56 14.56 6.27
CA SER A 269 12.15 15.12 7.50
C SER A 269 11.45 14.57 8.73
N PRO A 270 12.18 14.16 9.78
CA PRO A 270 11.58 13.75 11.04
C PRO A 270 10.91 14.94 11.75
N ALA A 271 9.73 14.71 12.33
CA ALA A 271 9.06 15.67 13.18
C ALA A 271 8.00 14.99 14.05
N ASP A 272 7.68 15.57 15.22
CA ASP A 272 6.65 15.07 16.13
C ASP A 272 5.22 15.29 15.60
N SER A 273 5.07 16.25 14.65
CA SER A 273 3.79 16.56 14.02
C SER A 273 3.98 17.31 12.72
N TYR A 274 2.92 17.34 11.89
CA TYR A 274 2.92 18.14 10.67
C TYR A 274 3.12 19.66 10.96
N HIS A 275 2.61 20.14 12.10
CA HIS A 275 2.84 21.52 12.52
C HIS A 275 4.33 21.78 12.77
N LYS A 276 5.01 20.91 13.49
CA LYS A 276 6.45 21.01 13.76
C LYS A 276 7.28 20.89 12.48
N PHE A 277 6.92 20.00 11.58
CA PHE A 277 7.56 19.91 10.25
C PHE A 277 7.50 21.25 9.48
N ARG A 278 6.36 21.93 9.50
CA ARG A 278 6.17 23.23 8.81
C ARG A 278 7.01 24.36 9.36
N GLU A 279 7.51 24.22 10.56
CA GLU A 279 8.31 25.23 11.29
C GLU A 279 9.76 24.76 11.47
N ASN A 280 10.13 23.58 10.96
CA ASN A 280 11.46 23.02 11.12
C ASN A 280 12.52 23.89 10.42
N PRO A 281 13.50 24.44 11.16
CA PRO A 281 14.55 25.27 10.58
C PRO A 281 15.67 24.45 9.91
N SER A 282 15.77 23.15 10.23
CA SER A 282 16.84 22.25 9.76
C SER A 282 16.24 20.89 9.34
N PRO A 283 15.41 20.86 8.26
CA PRO A 283 14.67 19.68 7.88
C PRO A 283 15.54 18.54 7.32
N GLU A 284 16.82 18.79 7.03
CA GLU A 284 17.79 17.81 6.54
C GLU A 284 18.30 16.88 7.65
N VAL A 285 18.25 17.34 8.90
CA VAL A 285 18.79 16.57 10.04
C VAL A 285 17.91 15.35 10.31
N GLY A 286 18.48 14.16 10.20
CA GLY A 286 17.76 12.90 10.38
C GLY A 286 16.82 12.55 9.25
N MET A 287 16.97 13.18 8.07
CA MET A 287 16.21 12.90 6.87
C MET A 287 16.39 11.44 6.42
N VAL A 288 15.30 10.83 5.95
CA VAL A 288 15.29 9.52 5.30
C VAL A 288 14.44 9.57 4.02
N TYR A 289 14.56 8.56 3.17
CA TYR A 289 13.73 8.47 1.96
C TYR A 289 12.47 7.64 2.24
N MET A 290 11.31 8.15 1.86
CA MET A 290 10.05 7.41 1.85
C MET A 290 10.00 6.45 0.65
N GLY A 291 9.49 5.24 0.84
CA GLY A 291 9.24 4.28 -0.23
C GLY A 291 10.33 3.24 -0.39
N ALA A 292 10.67 2.85 -1.63
CA ALA A 292 11.52 1.70 -1.91
C ALA A 292 12.92 1.78 -1.29
N ASN A 293 13.47 2.99 -1.17
CA ASN A 293 14.81 3.25 -0.61
C ASN A 293 14.78 3.66 0.88
N CYS A 294 13.72 3.33 1.61
CA CYS A 294 13.63 3.64 3.04
C CYS A 294 14.71 2.90 3.84
N ASP A 295 15.44 3.63 4.68
CA ASP A 295 16.42 3.06 5.60
C ASP A 295 15.71 2.20 6.66
N PRO A 296 16.03 0.91 6.81
CA PRO A 296 15.43 0.05 7.83
C PRO A 296 15.73 0.46 9.28
N SER A 297 16.66 1.37 9.50
CA SER A 297 16.95 1.95 10.82
C SER A 297 16.02 3.11 11.19
N ALA A 298 15.23 3.64 10.22
CA ALA A 298 14.31 4.75 10.43
C ALA A 298 13.28 4.44 11.51
N ARG A 299 13.06 5.38 12.43
CA ARG A 299 12.05 5.25 13.50
C ARG A 299 11.32 6.56 13.71
N GLY A 300 9.99 6.48 13.87
CA GLY A 300 9.19 7.65 14.19
C GLY A 300 8.37 8.17 13.03
N SER A 301 8.01 9.44 13.06
CA SER A 301 7.18 10.10 12.05
C SER A 301 8.02 11.01 11.15
N TYR A 302 7.80 10.90 9.85
CA TYR A 302 8.48 11.64 8.81
C TYR A 302 7.49 12.39 7.93
N TYR A 303 7.81 13.60 7.57
CA TYR A 303 6.95 14.49 6.80
C TYR A 303 7.65 15.01 5.56
N LEU A 304 6.88 15.20 4.51
CA LEU A 304 7.33 15.77 3.24
C LEU A 304 6.15 16.44 2.52
N THR A 305 6.48 17.20 1.48
CA THR A 305 5.49 17.75 0.54
C THR A 305 5.68 17.15 -0.84
N THR A 306 4.59 16.98 -1.58
CA THR A 306 4.60 16.39 -2.93
C THR A 306 4.00 17.35 -3.95
N ASN A 307 4.19 17.06 -5.23
CA ASN A 307 3.48 17.68 -6.34
C ASN A 307 2.04 17.18 -6.45
N ALA A 308 1.21 17.92 -7.19
CA ALA A 308 -0.18 17.58 -7.46
C ALA A 308 -0.35 16.53 -8.58
N ALA A 309 0.63 16.40 -9.45
CA ALA A 309 0.68 15.49 -10.58
C ALA A 309 2.09 14.87 -10.70
N PRO A 310 2.22 13.73 -11.40
CA PRO A 310 3.54 13.13 -11.67
C PRO A 310 4.50 14.09 -12.41
N PRO A 311 5.79 14.05 -12.10
CA PRO A 311 6.38 13.33 -10.98
C PRO A 311 5.95 13.94 -9.64
N PHE A 312 5.48 13.08 -8.71
CA PHE A 312 4.98 13.54 -7.40
C PHE A 312 6.11 13.95 -6.46
N GLY A 313 7.24 13.29 -6.55
CA GLY A 313 8.42 13.62 -5.78
C GLY A 313 8.96 15.00 -6.11
N LYS A 314 9.46 15.70 -5.08
CA LYS A 314 10.08 17.01 -5.21
C LYS A 314 11.59 16.98 -4.94
N GLY A 315 12.15 15.80 -4.72
CA GLY A 315 13.49 15.68 -4.23
C GLY A 315 13.68 16.55 -2.97
N MET A 316 14.84 17.11 -2.77
CA MET A 316 15.17 17.91 -1.59
C MET A 316 14.21 19.09 -1.32
N GLU A 317 13.52 19.61 -2.31
CA GLU A 317 12.50 20.64 -2.06
C GLU A 317 11.31 20.13 -1.25
N GLY A 318 11.07 18.80 -1.25
CA GLY A 318 9.95 18.15 -0.56
C GLY A 318 10.02 18.26 0.95
N ILE A 319 11.22 18.37 1.55
CA ILE A 319 11.39 18.49 3.00
C ILE A 319 11.15 19.92 3.51
N TYR A 320 11.05 20.92 2.61
CA TYR A 320 10.77 22.30 3.00
C TYR A 320 9.29 22.63 2.80
N TYR A 321 8.68 23.18 3.84
CA TYR A 321 7.31 23.68 3.75
C TYR A 321 7.31 25.14 3.28
N LYS A 322 6.99 25.38 2.00
CA LYS A 322 6.79 26.75 1.46
C LYS A 322 5.37 27.23 1.80
N LYS A 323 5.22 28.24 2.69
CA LYS A 323 3.93 28.92 2.91
C LYS A 323 3.46 29.54 1.58
N LYS A 324 2.25 29.20 1.12
CA LYS A 324 1.65 29.94 0.00
C LYS A 324 1.43 31.38 0.46
N ASN A 325 2.15 32.34 -0.12
CA ASN A 325 1.84 33.76 0.08
C ASN A 325 0.39 33.99 -0.33
N LYS A 326 -0.48 34.36 0.60
CA LYS A 326 -1.78 34.93 0.25
C LYS A 326 -1.49 36.17 -0.57
N LYS A 327 -1.77 36.16 -1.88
CA LYS A 327 -1.82 37.41 -2.66
C LYS A 327 -2.73 38.34 -1.91
N ALA A 328 -2.19 39.46 -1.44
CA ALA A 328 -2.98 40.55 -0.90
C ALA A 328 -3.91 41.02 -2.03
N THR A 329 -5.17 40.71 -1.90
CA THR A 329 -6.21 41.36 -2.69
C THR A 329 -6.35 42.76 -2.11
N ASN A 330 -5.48 43.68 -2.54
CA ASN A 330 -5.70 45.09 -2.36
C ASN A 330 -6.90 45.47 -3.19
N GLY A 331 -8.07 45.41 -2.58
CA GLY A 331 -9.26 46.11 -3.05
C GLY A 331 -8.99 47.60 -2.98
N LYS A 332 -8.63 48.20 -4.11
CA LYS A 332 -8.78 49.62 -4.27
C LYS A 332 -10.29 49.90 -4.43
N ASN A 333 -10.95 50.18 -3.31
CA ASN A 333 -12.14 51.04 -3.33
C ASN A 333 -11.67 52.43 -3.70
N ASN A 334 -11.85 52.85 -4.93
CA ASN A 334 -11.92 54.25 -5.28
C ASN A 334 -13.40 54.57 -5.52
N MET A 335 -14.01 55.20 -4.50
CA MET A 335 -15.18 56.04 -4.71
C MET A 335 -14.81 57.18 -5.66
N LYS A 336 -15.60 57.37 -6.67
CA LYS A 336 -16.06 58.66 -7.16
C LYS A 336 -17.44 58.48 -7.74
#